data_c8deb8d061a840c1475fb376af96a193
#
_entry.id   c8deb8d061a840c1475fb376af96a193
#
_cell.length_a   1.000
_cell.length_b   1.000
_cell.length_c   1.000
_cell.angle_alpha   90.00
_cell.angle_beta   90.00
_cell.angle_gamma   90.00
#
_symmetry.space_group_name_H-M   'P 1'
#
loop_
_entity.id
_entity.type
_entity.pdbx_description
1 polymer ?
#
loop_
_entity_poly.entity_id
_entity_poly.type
_entity_poly.pdbx_seq_one_letter_code
_entity_poly.pdbx_strand_id
1 'polypeptide(L)'
;FYTGAAPNQQAIPAVEYLMSEDGGSAKRWVLLGTDYVYPRTTNKILRAFLKAKGVKDADIMENYTPFGHSDWQNIVANVKKFASAGKKTAVVSTINGDANVPFYKELGNQGVKADDIPVIAFSVGEEELAGIDTKPLVGHLAAWNYFMSEEDHSN
;
A
#
# COMPACT_ATOMS: atom_id res chain seq x y z
N PHE A 1 22.09 -14.29 -0.62
CA PHE A 1 21.28 -15.30 0.07
C PHE A 1 20.10 -14.57 0.75
N TYR A 2 18.88 -14.83 0.32
CA TYR A 2 17.68 -14.26 0.95
C TYR A 2 17.17 -15.24 2.00
N THR A 3 16.93 -14.73 3.22
CA THR A 3 16.32 -15.50 4.32
C THR A 3 14.82 -15.22 4.47
N GLY A 4 14.26 -14.33 3.65
CA GLY A 4 12.86 -13.97 3.63
C GLY A 4 12.34 -13.80 2.20
N ALA A 5 11.12 -13.29 2.05
CA ALA A 5 10.53 -13.03 0.74
C ALA A 5 11.29 -11.93 -0.02
N ALA A 6 11.60 -12.18 -1.28
CA ALA A 6 12.07 -11.12 -2.17
C ALA A 6 10.94 -10.14 -2.49
N PRO A 7 11.23 -8.84 -2.76
CA PRO A 7 10.19 -7.83 -3.01
C PRO A 7 9.16 -8.22 -4.07
N ASN A 8 9.58 -8.87 -5.14
CA ASN A 8 8.68 -9.31 -6.20
C ASN A 8 7.75 -10.47 -5.78
N GLN A 9 8.15 -11.30 -4.82
CA GLN A 9 7.34 -12.42 -4.31
C GLN A 9 6.16 -11.93 -3.45
N GLN A 10 6.32 -10.79 -2.78
CA GLN A 10 5.30 -10.18 -1.96
C GLN A 10 4.45 -9.17 -2.77
N ALA A 11 5.12 -8.30 -3.54
CA ALA A 11 4.48 -7.15 -4.16
C ALA A 11 3.66 -7.51 -5.41
N ILE A 12 4.17 -8.39 -6.28
CA ILE A 12 3.48 -8.74 -7.52
C ILE A 12 2.14 -9.44 -7.26
N PRO A 13 2.05 -10.52 -6.43
CA PRO A 13 0.77 -11.17 -6.14
C PRO A 13 -0.25 -10.23 -5.50
N ALA A 14 0.19 -9.32 -4.62
CA ALA A 14 -0.67 -8.35 -3.97
C ALA A 14 -1.29 -7.36 -4.98
N VAL A 15 -0.50 -6.88 -5.93
CA VAL A 15 -0.98 -5.99 -7.01
C VAL A 15 -1.88 -6.77 -7.99
N GLU A 16 -1.55 -8.01 -8.35
CA GLU A 16 -2.40 -8.86 -9.19
C GLU A 16 -3.77 -9.09 -8.55
N TYR A 17 -3.82 -9.33 -7.24
CA TYR A 17 -5.08 -9.44 -6.51
C TYR A 17 -5.92 -8.16 -6.65
N LEU A 18 -5.35 -6.98 -6.40
CA LEU A 18 -6.07 -5.71 -6.54
C LEU A 18 -6.49 -5.39 -7.99
N MET A 19 -5.82 -5.96 -8.98
CA MET A 19 -6.20 -5.85 -10.39
C MET A 19 -7.36 -6.79 -10.77
N SER A 20 -7.53 -7.89 -10.04
CA SER A 20 -8.59 -8.86 -10.26
C SER A 20 -9.97 -8.30 -9.90
N GLU A 21 -11.02 -8.97 -10.36
CA GLU A 21 -12.40 -8.62 -10.05
C GLU A 21 -12.66 -8.71 -8.54
N ASP A 22 -12.19 -9.77 -7.89
CA ASP A 22 -12.32 -9.99 -6.45
C ASP A 22 -11.59 -8.91 -5.63
N GLY A 23 -10.45 -8.41 -6.13
CA GLY A 23 -9.67 -7.35 -5.51
C GLY A 23 -10.15 -5.92 -5.83
N GLY A 24 -11.23 -5.79 -6.61
CA GLY A 24 -11.87 -4.50 -6.92
C GLY A 24 -11.45 -3.85 -8.24
N SER A 25 -10.74 -4.55 -9.12
CA SER A 25 -10.41 -4.13 -10.49
C SER A 25 -9.70 -2.77 -10.57
N ALA A 26 -8.69 -2.56 -9.74
CA ALA A 26 -7.91 -1.32 -9.71
C ALA A 26 -7.26 -1.02 -11.08
N LYS A 27 -7.35 0.24 -11.52
CA LYS A 27 -6.84 0.74 -12.80
C LYS A 27 -5.82 1.86 -12.63
N ARG A 28 -5.82 2.53 -11.49
CA ARG A 28 -4.88 3.59 -11.12
C ARG A 28 -4.14 3.21 -9.84
N TRP A 29 -2.90 3.64 -9.74
CA TRP A 29 -1.98 3.15 -8.71
C TRP A 29 -1.24 4.29 -8.05
N VAL A 30 -1.25 4.30 -6.73
CA VAL A 30 -0.41 5.19 -5.93
C VAL A 30 0.62 4.33 -5.21
N LEU A 31 1.89 4.57 -5.49
CA LEU A 31 3.02 3.89 -4.89
C LEU A 31 3.64 4.82 -3.84
N LEU A 32 3.38 4.55 -2.56
CA LEU A 32 3.94 5.30 -1.44
C LEU A 32 5.05 4.50 -0.79
N GLY A 33 6.08 5.18 -0.30
CA GLY A 33 7.15 4.49 0.42
C GLY A 33 8.01 5.43 1.27
N THR A 34 8.66 4.85 2.25
CA THR A 34 9.75 5.51 2.96
C THR A 34 10.96 5.62 2.03
N ASP A 35 11.68 6.74 2.07
CA ASP A 35 12.77 7.02 1.14
C ASP A 35 14.06 6.25 1.50
N TYR A 36 14.13 4.99 1.09
CA TYR A 36 15.35 4.18 1.14
C TYR A 36 15.30 3.02 0.13
N VAL A 37 16.28 2.15 0.14
CA VAL A 37 16.51 1.16 -0.93
C VAL A 37 15.34 0.21 -1.15
N TYR A 38 14.71 -0.31 -0.08
CA TYR A 38 13.63 -1.28 -0.20
C TYR A 38 12.38 -0.73 -0.90
N PRO A 39 11.76 0.39 -0.46
CA PRO A 39 10.62 0.98 -1.17
C PRO A 39 10.95 1.40 -2.60
N ARG A 40 12.09 2.01 -2.81
CA ARG A 40 12.50 2.42 -4.16
C ARG A 40 12.68 1.24 -5.11
N THR A 41 13.25 0.14 -4.65
CA THR A 41 13.42 -1.08 -5.45
C THR A 41 12.06 -1.74 -5.69
N THR A 42 11.23 -1.89 -4.66
CA THR A 42 9.90 -2.48 -4.77
C THR A 42 9.02 -1.68 -5.74
N ASN A 43 8.96 -0.37 -5.61
CA ASN A 43 8.16 0.48 -6.49
C ASN A 43 8.67 0.50 -7.93
N LYS A 44 9.99 0.38 -8.14
CA LYS A 44 10.56 0.20 -9.49
C LYS A 44 10.09 -1.10 -10.13
N ILE A 45 10.07 -2.20 -9.37
CA ILE A 45 9.55 -3.50 -9.83
C ILE A 45 8.06 -3.38 -10.16
N LEU A 46 7.26 -2.79 -9.26
CA LEU A 46 5.84 -2.62 -9.45
C LEU A 46 5.49 -1.72 -10.63
N ARG A 47 6.22 -0.62 -10.82
CA ARG A 47 6.03 0.25 -11.99
C ARG A 47 6.30 -0.51 -13.29
N ALA A 48 7.37 -1.29 -13.36
CA ALA A 48 7.67 -2.12 -14.53
C ALA A 48 6.57 -3.16 -14.78
N PHE A 49 6.11 -3.83 -13.73
CA PHE A 49 5.03 -4.80 -13.79
C PHE A 49 3.71 -4.17 -14.27
N LEU A 50 3.30 -3.04 -13.69
CA LEU A 50 2.08 -2.31 -14.07
C LEU A 50 2.12 -1.88 -15.55
N LYS A 51 3.28 -1.39 -16.01
CA LYS A 51 3.47 -1.02 -17.43
C LYS A 51 3.37 -2.25 -18.35
N ALA A 52 3.92 -3.38 -17.96
CA ALA A 52 3.79 -4.64 -18.69
C ALA A 52 2.33 -5.12 -18.79
N LYS A 53 1.50 -4.80 -17.79
CA LYS A 53 0.04 -5.04 -17.78
C LYS A 53 -0.76 -3.94 -18.52
N GLY A 54 -0.10 -2.97 -19.16
CA GLY A 54 -0.74 -1.94 -19.96
C GLY A 54 -1.18 -0.68 -19.19
N VAL A 55 -0.80 -0.54 -17.92
CA VAL A 55 -1.07 0.68 -17.13
C VAL A 55 -0.18 1.82 -17.64
N LYS A 56 -0.78 2.96 -17.95
CA LYS A 56 -0.06 4.14 -18.46
C LYS A 56 0.62 4.91 -17.31
N ASP A 57 1.70 5.62 -17.61
CA ASP A 57 2.39 6.47 -16.62
C ASP A 57 1.47 7.50 -15.96
N ALA A 58 0.50 8.03 -16.68
CA ALA A 58 -0.53 8.96 -16.15
C ALA A 58 -1.46 8.32 -15.10
N ASP A 59 -1.52 6.99 -15.05
CA ASP A 59 -2.30 6.22 -14.08
C ASP A 59 -1.43 5.67 -12.92
N ILE A 60 -0.18 6.14 -12.80
CA ILE A 60 0.75 5.78 -11.71
C ILE A 60 1.27 7.05 -11.05
N MET A 61 0.95 7.22 -9.77
CA MET A 61 1.51 8.26 -8.90
C MET A 61 2.53 7.60 -7.95
N GLU A 62 3.67 8.24 -7.76
CA GLU A 62 4.73 7.71 -6.90
C GLU A 62 5.23 8.82 -5.96
N ASN A 63 5.36 8.52 -4.67
CA ASN A 63 5.80 9.46 -3.66
C ASN A 63 6.62 8.78 -2.56
N TYR A 64 7.66 9.46 -2.08
CA TYR A 64 8.53 9.00 -1.01
C TYR A 64 8.63 10.04 0.10
N THR A 65 8.71 9.58 1.34
CA THR A 65 8.85 10.40 2.54
C THR A 65 10.03 9.93 3.38
N PRO A 66 10.66 10.83 4.16
CA PRO A 66 11.71 10.41 5.09
C PRO A 66 11.17 9.47 6.17
N PHE A 67 12.07 8.76 6.86
CA PHE A 67 11.70 8.00 8.05
C PHE A 67 11.04 8.91 9.10
N GLY A 68 10.04 8.38 9.79
CA GLY A 68 9.32 9.12 10.85
C GLY A 68 8.46 10.28 10.34
N HIS A 69 8.18 10.34 9.03
CA HIS A 69 7.34 11.39 8.46
C HIS A 69 5.96 11.41 9.12
N SER A 70 5.51 12.59 9.52
CA SER A 70 4.25 12.76 10.28
C SER A 70 3.21 13.66 9.61
N ASP A 71 3.60 14.52 8.66
CA ASP A 71 2.68 15.44 7.96
C ASP A 71 2.19 14.81 6.65
N TRP A 72 1.11 14.05 6.75
CA TRP A 72 0.52 13.33 5.62
C TRP A 72 -0.62 14.09 4.92
N GLN A 73 -1.00 15.27 5.42
CA GLN A 73 -2.19 16.00 4.97
C GLN A 73 -2.17 16.25 3.45
N ASN A 74 -1.08 16.81 2.94
CA ASN A 74 -0.96 17.12 1.51
C ASN A 74 -0.86 15.85 0.65
N ILE A 75 -0.15 14.83 1.13
CA ILE A 75 0.01 13.57 0.40
C ILE A 75 -1.33 12.86 0.25
N VAL A 76 -2.09 12.72 1.34
CA VAL A 76 -3.42 12.09 1.31
C VAL A 76 -4.40 12.90 0.47
N ALA A 77 -4.37 14.24 0.54
CA ALA A 77 -5.18 15.10 -0.33
C ALA A 77 -4.85 14.88 -1.82
N ASN A 78 -3.57 14.75 -2.17
CA ASN A 78 -3.14 14.47 -3.53
C ASN A 78 -3.57 13.05 -3.99
N VAL A 79 -3.53 12.06 -3.11
CA VAL A 79 -4.06 10.71 -3.39
C VAL A 79 -5.55 10.77 -3.71
N LYS A 80 -6.34 11.47 -2.90
CA LYS A 80 -7.78 11.67 -3.16
C LYS A 80 -8.04 12.37 -4.50
N LYS A 81 -7.31 13.44 -4.77
CA LYS A 81 -7.40 14.14 -6.05
C LYS A 81 -7.04 13.23 -7.23
N PHE A 82 -5.98 12.45 -7.09
CA PHE A 82 -5.58 11.48 -8.11
C PHE A 82 -6.66 10.40 -8.33
N ALA A 83 -7.28 9.90 -7.26
CA ALA A 83 -8.34 8.90 -7.32
C ALA A 83 -9.66 9.44 -7.91
N SER A 84 -9.89 10.75 -7.91
CA SER A 84 -11.13 11.36 -8.43
C SER A 84 -11.27 11.32 -9.95
N ALA A 85 -10.33 10.76 -10.68
CA ALA A 85 -10.35 10.67 -12.15
C ALA A 85 -11.33 9.62 -12.73
N GLY A 86 -12.23 9.07 -11.92
CA GLY A 86 -13.29 8.15 -12.38
C GLY A 86 -12.85 6.72 -12.65
N LYS A 87 -11.62 6.35 -12.25
CA LYS A 87 -11.10 4.98 -12.31
C LYS A 87 -10.79 4.47 -10.91
N LYS A 88 -11.08 3.20 -10.63
CA LYS A 88 -10.73 2.57 -9.36
C LYS A 88 -9.22 2.72 -9.10
N THR A 89 -8.88 3.32 -7.97
CA THR A 89 -7.51 3.60 -7.56
C THR A 89 -7.15 2.76 -6.33
N ALA A 90 -5.97 2.16 -6.33
CA ALA A 90 -5.41 1.48 -5.17
C ALA A 90 -4.09 2.12 -4.74
N VAL A 91 -3.80 2.08 -3.46
CA VAL A 91 -2.54 2.53 -2.86
C VAL A 91 -1.73 1.32 -2.45
N VAL A 92 -0.49 1.28 -2.91
CA VAL A 92 0.52 0.32 -2.44
C VAL A 92 1.46 1.05 -1.50
N SER A 93 1.51 0.60 -0.24
CA SER A 93 2.30 1.22 0.81
C SER A 93 3.50 0.37 1.20
N THR A 94 4.68 0.93 1.01
CA THR A 94 5.95 0.46 1.56
C THR A 94 6.50 1.46 2.62
N ILE A 95 5.58 2.11 3.33
CA ILE A 95 5.91 2.98 4.46
C ILE A 95 6.33 2.10 5.63
N ASN A 96 7.44 2.45 6.29
CA ASN A 96 7.99 1.69 7.40
C ASN A 96 7.89 2.42 8.74
N GLY A 97 7.71 1.61 9.78
CA GLY A 97 7.79 2.04 11.17
C GLY A 97 6.72 3.05 11.56
N ASP A 98 7.09 3.98 12.44
CA ASP A 98 6.19 4.93 13.11
C ASP A 98 5.43 5.86 12.17
N ALA A 99 5.92 6.05 10.94
CA ALA A 99 5.23 6.85 9.93
C ALA A 99 3.88 6.27 9.49
N ASN A 100 3.63 4.98 9.73
CA ASN A 100 2.34 4.34 9.46
C ASN A 100 1.22 4.90 10.34
N VAL A 101 1.49 5.21 11.61
CA VAL A 101 0.48 5.72 12.56
C VAL A 101 -0.16 7.03 12.06
N PRO A 102 0.61 8.10 11.80
CA PRO A 102 0.04 9.34 11.28
C PRO A 102 -0.53 9.19 9.86
N PHE A 103 0.02 8.30 9.03
CA PHE A 103 -0.52 8.02 7.71
C PHE A 103 -1.95 7.49 7.76
N TYR A 104 -2.19 6.41 8.48
CA TYR A 104 -3.55 5.84 8.61
C TYR A 104 -4.52 6.78 9.35
N LYS A 105 -4.03 7.49 10.36
CA LYS A 105 -4.83 8.53 11.02
C LYS A 105 -5.31 9.59 10.02
N GLU A 106 -4.43 10.04 9.13
CA GLU A 106 -4.79 11.04 8.13
C GLU A 106 -5.73 10.50 7.05
N LEU A 107 -5.60 9.23 6.66
CA LEU A 107 -6.60 8.57 5.80
C LEU A 107 -7.99 8.66 6.43
N GLY A 108 -8.10 8.33 7.72
CA GLY A 108 -9.35 8.45 8.48
C GLY A 108 -9.87 9.89 8.56
N ASN A 109 -9.00 10.86 8.88
CA ASN A 109 -9.34 12.28 8.97
C ASN A 109 -9.92 12.83 7.67
N GLN A 110 -9.40 12.41 6.54
CA GLN A 110 -9.86 12.83 5.21
C GLN A 110 -10.98 11.95 4.64
N GLY A 111 -11.46 10.98 5.41
CA GLY A 111 -12.56 10.10 5.01
C GLY A 111 -12.22 9.14 3.86
N VAL A 112 -10.96 8.74 3.72
CA VAL A 112 -10.55 7.72 2.75
C VAL A 112 -10.96 6.35 3.28
N LYS A 113 -11.89 5.71 2.57
CA LYS A 113 -12.39 4.37 2.91
C LYS A 113 -11.76 3.31 2.01
N ALA A 114 -11.58 2.12 2.53
CA ALA A 114 -11.02 0.99 1.79
C ALA A 114 -11.86 0.60 0.56
N ASP A 115 -13.18 0.74 0.64
CA ASP A 115 -14.09 0.46 -0.49
C ASP A 115 -13.84 1.39 -1.68
N ASP A 116 -13.44 2.64 -1.41
CA ASP A 116 -13.17 3.64 -2.43
C ASP A 116 -11.74 3.58 -2.93
N ILE A 117 -10.77 3.60 -1.99
CA ILE A 117 -9.34 3.63 -2.25
C ILE A 117 -8.65 2.62 -1.32
N PRO A 118 -8.61 1.33 -1.67
CA PRO A 118 -7.94 0.34 -0.85
C PRO A 118 -6.44 0.64 -0.75
N VAL A 119 -5.90 0.48 0.45
CA VAL A 119 -4.46 0.50 0.72
C VAL A 119 -4.01 -0.92 1.00
N ILE A 120 -2.96 -1.38 0.31
CA ILE A 120 -2.26 -2.61 0.65
C ILE A 120 -0.86 -2.27 1.16
N ALA A 121 -0.56 -2.70 2.38
CA ALA A 121 0.71 -2.45 3.06
C ALA A 121 1.62 -3.68 3.00
N PHE A 122 2.93 -3.44 2.80
CA PHE A 122 3.96 -4.49 2.78
C PHE A 122 4.88 -4.49 4.00
N SER A 123 4.69 -3.54 4.91
CA SER A 123 5.52 -3.37 6.11
C SER A 123 4.66 -3.07 7.34
N VAL A 124 3.45 -3.63 7.39
CA VAL A 124 2.56 -3.56 8.55
C VAL A 124 2.16 -4.98 8.90
N GLY A 125 2.57 -5.43 10.09
CA GLY A 125 2.13 -6.67 10.68
C GLY A 125 1.14 -6.42 11.83
N GLU A 126 0.77 -7.47 12.54
CA GLU A 126 -0.20 -7.39 13.65
C GLU A 126 0.32 -6.56 14.83
N GLU A 127 1.64 -6.57 15.07
CA GLU A 127 2.26 -5.82 16.17
C GLU A 127 2.14 -4.31 15.99
N GLU A 128 2.25 -3.82 14.75
CA GLU A 128 2.08 -2.39 14.45
C GLU A 128 0.66 -1.90 14.70
N LEU A 129 -0.33 -2.78 14.64
CA LEU A 129 -1.74 -2.44 14.89
C LEU A 129 -2.01 -2.09 16.36
N ALA A 130 -1.20 -2.59 17.29
CA ALA A 130 -1.38 -2.34 18.72
C ALA A 130 -1.26 -0.86 19.13
N GLY A 131 -0.58 -0.04 18.31
CA GLY A 131 -0.37 1.39 18.54
C GLY A 131 -1.26 2.31 17.69
N ILE A 132 -2.17 1.75 16.89
CA ILE A 132 -2.96 2.51 15.90
C ILE A 132 -4.45 2.40 16.24
N ASP A 133 -5.21 3.51 16.07
CA ASP A 133 -6.68 3.41 16.01
C ASP A 133 -7.04 2.59 14.76
N THR A 134 -7.60 1.39 14.96
CA THR A 134 -7.89 0.44 13.88
C THR A 134 -9.15 0.77 13.09
N LYS A 135 -9.99 1.68 13.55
CA LYS A 135 -11.23 2.06 12.84
C LYS A 135 -10.99 2.54 11.41
N PRO A 136 -10.02 3.44 11.13
CA PRO A 136 -9.71 3.86 9.77
C PRO A 136 -9.09 2.76 8.90
N LEU A 137 -8.59 1.66 9.51
CA LEU A 137 -7.90 0.58 8.82
C LEU A 137 -8.85 -0.50 8.31
N VAL A 138 -10.09 -0.53 8.76
CA VAL A 138 -11.06 -1.59 8.39
C VAL A 138 -11.22 -1.65 6.88
N GLY A 139 -10.98 -2.85 6.32
CA GLY A 139 -11.05 -3.13 4.88
C GLY A 139 -9.76 -2.85 4.10
N HIS A 140 -8.78 -2.13 4.67
CA HIS A 140 -7.43 -2.07 4.10
C HIS A 140 -6.70 -3.39 4.28
N LEU A 141 -5.70 -3.65 3.44
CA LEU A 141 -5.04 -4.94 3.31
C LEU A 141 -3.58 -4.87 3.79
N ALA A 142 -3.08 -6.01 4.24
CA ALA A 142 -1.66 -6.22 4.46
C ALA A 142 -1.21 -7.47 3.69
N ALA A 143 -0.04 -7.38 3.07
CA ALA A 143 0.61 -8.51 2.43
C ALA A 143 1.91 -8.79 3.19
N TRP A 144 1.87 -9.79 4.03
CA TRP A 144 2.98 -10.18 4.90
C TRP A 144 3.24 -11.68 4.77
N ASN A 145 4.40 -12.13 5.16
CA ASN A 145 4.80 -13.54 5.06
C ASN A 145 4.39 -14.39 6.27
N TYR A 146 3.85 -13.77 7.32
CA TYR A 146 3.35 -14.45 8.50
C TYR A 146 2.29 -13.59 9.20
N PHE A 147 1.19 -14.22 9.60
CA PHE A 147 0.16 -13.65 10.47
C PHE A 147 -0.06 -14.56 11.66
N MET A 148 0.11 -14.03 12.86
CA MET A 148 -0.01 -14.79 14.11
C MET A 148 -1.45 -15.23 14.38
N SER A 149 -2.44 -14.49 13.87
CA SER A 149 -3.87 -14.78 14.00
C SER A 149 -4.38 -15.88 13.09
N GLU A 150 -3.60 -16.29 12.08
CA GLU A 150 -3.96 -17.39 11.18
C GLU A 150 -3.55 -18.73 11.79
N GLU A 151 -4.55 -19.57 12.12
CA GLU A 151 -4.34 -20.86 12.81
C GLU A 151 -4.01 -22.03 11.86
N ASP A 152 -4.34 -21.94 10.57
CA ASP A 152 -4.22 -23.02 9.58
C ASP A 152 -2.91 -22.97 8.77
N HIS A 153 -1.80 -22.59 9.38
CA HIS A 153 -0.49 -22.66 8.72
C HIS A 153 0.06 -24.08 8.73
N SER A 154 0.04 -24.75 7.59
CA SER A 154 0.93 -25.89 7.34
C SER A 154 2.32 -25.37 7.03
N ASN A 155 3.21 -25.33 8.01
CA ASN A 155 4.64 -25.18 7.77
C ASN A 155 5.22 -26.49 7.29
#